data_108a7502afc67b390d509a5f4b8a234a
#
_entry.id   108a7502afc67b390d509a5f4b8a234a
#
_cell.length_a   1.000
_cell.length_b   1.000
_cell.length_c   1.000
_cell.angle_alpha   90.00
_cell.angle_beta   90.00
_cell.angle_gamma   90.00
#
_symmetry.space_group_name_H-M   'P 1'
#
loop_
_entity.id
_entity.type
_entity.pdbx_description
1 polymer ?
#
loop_
_entity_poly.entity_id
_entity_poly.type
_entity_poly.pdbx_seq_one_letter_code
_entity_poly.pdbx_strand_id
1 'polypeptide(L)'
;LDNETWKFFWHPVCTMKELDESDIGRGALLQTMLLGTEMVIAKLESGVVAMNNRCPHRSSKLHLGWNTGKSVKCAYHGWEYSADGNCVAIPAAPDGPIPKRACAQTYDCEVKYGLVWVRIDSSADTQIPEHLAFDDPEFRSVLGPSYNWKTHSARRIENYTDLAHFPFIHPNTLGSAGH
;
A
#
# COMPACT_ATOMS: atom_id res chain seq x y z
N LEU A 1 -22.45 1.46 -0.30
CA LEU A 1 -21.33 2.40 -0.48
C LEU A 1 -20.58 1.96 -1.73
N ASP A 2 -20.50 2.82 -2.73
CA ASP A 2 -19.71 2.56 -3.91
C ASP A 2 -18.21 2.70 -3.58
N ASN A 3 -17.35 2.04 -4.35
CA ASN A 3 -15.92 2.11 -4.14
C ASN A 3 -15.34 3.51 -4.42
N GLU A 4 -16.08 4.38 -5.10
CA GLU A 4 -15.59 5.71 -5.49
C GLU A 4 -15.38 6.60 -4.26
N THR A 5 -16.33 6.61 -3.32
CA THR A 5 -16.21 7.40 -2.08
C THR A 5 -14.99 7.00 -1.25
N TRP A 6 -14.63 5.72 -1.23
CA TRP A 6 -13.50 5.25 -0.44
C TRP A 6 -12.15 5.66 -1.00
N LYS A 7 -12.04 6.02 -2.25
CA LYS A 7 -10.79 6.47 -2.90
C LYS A 7 -10.19 7.73 -2.29
N PHE A 8 -11.02 8.55 -1.63
CA PHE A 8 -10.60 9.79 -0.97
C PHE A 8 -9.96 9.58 0.40
N PHE A 9 -10.07 8.39 0.95
CA PHE A 9 -9.56 8.08 2.29
C PHE A 9 -8.22 7.34 2.22
N TRP A 10 -7.45 7.48 3.29
CA TRP A 10 -6.21 6.75 3.49
C TRP A 10 -6.50 5.32 3.94
N HIS A 11 -5.85 4.36 3.31
CA HIS A 11 -5.98 2.94 3.62
C HIS A 11 -4.62 2.34 3.93
N PRO A 12 -4.44 1.58 5.02
CA PRO A 12 -3.24 0.81 5.25
C PRO A 12 -3.20 -0.34 4.25
N VAL A 13 -2.10 -0.49 3.51
CA VAL A 13 -1.97 -1.50 2.45
C VAL A 13 -0.95 -2.59 2.77
N CYS A 14 0.02 -2.31 3.61
CA CYS A 14 0.97 -3.28 4.15
C CYS A 14 1.68 -2.71 5.39
N THR A 15 2.38 -3.55 6.13
CA THR A 15 3.35 -3.11 7.13
C THR A 15 4.68 -2.78 6.48
N MET A 16 5.50 -1.95 7.13
CA MET A 16 6.88 -1.72 6.69
C MET A 16 7.70 -3.01 6.70
N LYS A 17 7.41 -3.91 7.64
CA LYS A 17 8.06 -5.23 7.71
C LYS A 17 7.74 -6.08 6.48
N GLU A 18 6.46 -6.17 6.06
CA GLU A 18 6.07 -6.91 4.86
C GLU A 18 6.74 -6.33 3.61
N LEU A 19 6.85 -5.00 3.52
CA LEU A 19 7.55 -4.35 2.41
C LEU A 19 9.03 -4.70 2.41
N ASP A 20 9.72 -4.65 3.55
CA ASP A 20 11.14 -4.99 3.65
C ASP A 20 11.38 -6.49 3.36
N GLU A 21 10.50 -7.38 3.82
CA GLU A 21 10.55 -8.81 3.56
C GLU A 21 10.19 -9.18 2.10
N SER A 22 9.61 -8.27 1.32
CA SER A 22 9.32 -8.48 -0.10
C SER A 22 10.57 -8.44 -0.99
N ASP A 23 11.73 -8.07 -0.45
CA ASP A 23 12.99 -8.08 -1.17
C ASP A 23 13.50 -9.51 -1.36
N ILE A 24 13.39 -9.98 -2.60
CA ILE A 24 13.91 -11.28 -3.05
C ILE A 24 15.17 -11.13 -3.93
N GLY A 25 16.02 -10.14 -3.61
CA GLY A 25 17.23 -9.80 -4.38
C GLY A 25 16.96 -8.84 -5.56
N ARG A 26 15.82 -8.16 -5.55
CA ARG A 26 15.42 -7.13 -6.54
C ARG A 26 15.14 -5.77 -5.92
N GLY A 27 15.40 -5.62 -4.61
CA GLY A 27 14.93 -4.52 -3.80
C GLY A 27 13.45 -4.67 -3.42
N ALA A 28 13.03 -3.98 -2.37
CA ALA A 28 11.68 -4.08 -1.84
C ALA A 28 10.63 -3.55 -2.84
N LEU A 29 9.90 -4.47 -3.46
CA LEU A 29 8.76 -4.24 -4.38
C LEU A 29 7.61 -5.13 -3.99
N LEU A 30 6.58 -4.59 -3.36
CA LEU A 30 5.40 -5.32 -2.92
C LEU A 30 4.21 -5.05 -3.83
N GLN A 31 3.61 -6.11 -4.37
CA GLN A 31 2.32 -5.99 -5.07
C GLN A 31 1.19 -5.94 -4.04
N THR A 32 0.27 -5.01 -4.22
CA THR A 32 -0.97 -4.95 -3.43
C THR A 32 -2.15 -4.54 -4.29
N MET A 33 -3.35 -4.66 -3.73
CA MET A 33 -4.59 -4.22 -4.37
C MET A 33 -5.42 -3.39 -3.39
N LEU A 34 -5.82 -2.20 -3.82
CA LEU A 34 -6.69 -1.32 -3.04
C LEU A 34 -7.89 -0.91 -3.90
N LEU A 35 -9.12 -1.21 -3.44
CA LEU A 35 -10.38 -0.84 -4.10
C LEU A 35 -10.41 -1.21 -5.60
N GLY A 36 -9.89 -2.40 -5.95
CA GLY A 36 -9.79 -2.87 -7.34
C GLY A 36 -8.63 -2.30 -8.15
N THR A 37 -7.84 -1.39 -7.57
CA THR A 37 -6.64 -0.83 -8.20
C THR A 37 -5.42 -1.64 -7.79
N GLU A 38 -4.78 -2.25 -8.76
CA GLU A 38 -3.54 -2.99 -8.56
C GLU A 38 -2.34 -2.04 -8.56
N MET A 39 -1.52 -2.11 -7.53
CA MET A 39 -0.38 -1.21 -7.36
C MET A 39 0.87 -1.95 -6.91
N VAL A 40 2.01 -1.31 -7.12
CA VAL A 40 3.30 -1.67 -6.55
C VAL A 40 3.68 -0.65 -5.49
N ILE A 41 4.07 -1.13 -4.33
CA ILE A 41 4.69 -0.34 -3.26
C ILE A 41 6.19 -0.56 -3.36
N ALA A 42 6.95 0.52 -3.41
CA ALA A 42 8.40 0.48 -3.49
C ALA A 42 9.05 1.34 -2.41
N LYS A 43 10.12 0.82 -1.79
CA LYS A 43 10.93 1.57 -0.83
C LYS A 43 12.14 2.14 -1.55
N LEU A 44 12.03 3.39 -2.00
CA LEU A 44 13.11 4.13 -2.66
C LEU A 44 13.95 4.91 -1.63
N GLU A 45 15.11 5.42 -2.05
CA GLU A 45 15.96 6.30 -1.22
C GLU A 45 15.21 7.59 -0.80
N SER A 46 14.29 8.08 -1.63
CA SER A 46 13.45 9.24 -1.36
C SER A 46 12.27 8.98 -0.42
N GLY A 47 11.98 7.72 -0.10
CA GLY A 47 10.85 7.30 0.71
C GLY A 47 10.05 6.16 0.08
N VAL A 48 8.94 5.79 0.73
CA VAL A 48 8.02 4.78 0.20
C VAL A 48 7.07 5.42 -0.81
N VAL A 49 6.86 4.74 -1.93
CA VAL A 49 6.01 5.23 -3.03
C VAL A 49 5.00 4.15 -3.46
N ALA A 50 3.85 4.59 -3.92
CA ALA A 50 2.82 3.74 -4.50
C ALA A 50 2.59 4.11 -5.97
N MET A 51 2.68 3.14 -6.87
CA MET A 51 2.47 3.33 -8.31
C MET A 51 1.50 2.28 -8.85
N ASN A 52 0.79 2.62 -9.92
CA ASN A 52 0.03 1.63 -10.68
C ASN A 52 0.98 0.49 -11.11
N ASN A 53 0.57 -0.75 -10.89
CA ASN A 53 1.42 -1.92 -11.17
C ASN A 53 1.54 -2.25 -12.68
N ARG A 54 1.22 -1.30 -13.56
CA ARG A 54 1.32 -1.46 -15.01
C ARG A 54 2.32 -0.48 -15.60
N CYS A 55 3.33 -1.01 -16.25
CA CYS A 55 4.29 -0.21 -17.01
C CYS A 55 3.58 0.52 -18.16
N PRO A 56 3.68 1.86 -18.27
CA PRO A 56 3.06 2.63 -19.34
C PRO A 56 3.48 2.21 -20.75
N HIS A 57 4.63 1.57 -20.89
CA HIS A 57 5.13 1.13 -22.19
C HIS A 57 4.28 -0.01 -22.80
N ARG A 58 4.17 -1.15 -22.10
CA ARG A 58 3.44 -2.34 -22.59
C ARG A 58 2.75 -3.13 -21.48
N SER A 59 2.27 -2.44 -20.45
CA SER A 59 1.44 -3.01 -19.37
C SER A 59 2.07 -4.17 -18.58
N SER A 60 3.38 -4.38 -18.68
CA SER A 60 4.08 -5.34 -17.83
C SER A 60 3.97 -4.94 -16.36
N LYS A 61 3.92 -5.92 -15.47
CA LYS A 61 3.80 -5.69 -14.03
C LYS A 61 5.11 -5.13 -13.47
N LEU A 62 5.03 -3.95 -12.84
CA LEU A 62 6.20 -3.27 -12.29
C LEU A 62 6.80 -3.99 -11.08
N HIS A 63 5.98 -4.63 -10.23
CA HIS A 63 6.49 -5.40 -9.08
C HIS A 63 7.37 -6.59 -9.45
N LEU A 64 7.32 -7.06 -10.71
CA LEU A 64 8.22 -8.11 -11.22
C LEU A 64 9.61 -7.59 -11.63
N GLY A 65 9.79 -6.28 -11.58
CA GLY A 65 11.03 -5.62 -11.96
C GLY A 65 12.04 -5.51 -10.81
N TRP A 66 12.73 -4.39 -10.77
CA TRP A 66 13.76 -4.09 -9.77
C TRP A 66 13.54 -2.72 -9.15
N ASN A 67 13.81 -2.63 -7.87
CA ASN A 67 14.03 -1.36 -7.20
C ASN A 67 15.52 -1.04 -7.28
N THR A 68 15.86 0.06 -7.95
CA THR A 68 17.27 0.49 -8.12
C THR A 68 17.75 1.37 -6.96
N GLY A 69 16.93 1.60 -5.94
CA GLY A 69 17.11 2.59 -4.90
C GLY A 69 16.54 3.96 -5.28
N LYS A 70 16.68 4.39 -6.52
CA LYS A 70 16.20 5.69 -7.02
C LYS A 70 14.95 5.60 -7.89
N SER A 71 14.68 4.42 -8.44
CA SER A 71 13.60 4.20 -9.41
C SER A 71 13.06 2.77 -9.33
N VAL A 72 11.88 2.57 -9.90
CA VAL A 72 11.32 1.25 -10.19
C VAL A 72 11.62 0.91 -11.66
N LYS A 73 12.39 -0.16 -11.89
CA LYS A 73 12.80 -0.63 -13.21
C LYS A 73 11.90 -1.76 -13.68
N CYS A 74 11.27 -1.59 -14.83
CA CYS A 74 10.41 -2.59 -15.45
C CYS A 74 11.19 -3.81 -15.94
N ALA A 75 10.73 -5.03 -15.60
CA ALA A 75 11.38 -6.28 -16.00
C ALA A 75 11.37 -6.54 -17.52
N TYR A 76 10.43 -5.93 -18.27
CA TYR A 76 10.25 -6.26 -19.67
C TYR A 76 11.27 -5.55 -20.59
N HIS A 77 11.39 -4.21 -20.49
CA HIS A 77 12.29 -3.44 -21.37
C HIS A 77 13.22 -2.50 -20.59
N GLY A 78 13.29 -2.64 -19.27
CA GLY A 78 14.20 -1.87 -18.42
C GLY A 78 13.85 -0.39 -18.27
N TRP A 79 12.66 0.07 -18.67
CA TRP A 79 12.24 1.43 -18.42
C TRP A 79 12.20 1.70 -16.92
N GLU A 80 12.72 2.85 -16.51
CA GLU A 80 12.82 3.21 -15.10
C GLU A 80 11.93 4.40 -14.76
N TYR A 81 11.25 4.32 -13.63
CA TYR A 81 10.29 5.32 -13.16
C TYR A 81 10.71 5.81 -11.79
N SER A 82 10.91 7.14 -11.65
CA SER A 82 11.22 7.83 -10.40
C SER A 82 10.03 7.84 -9.44
N ALA A 83 10.25 8.36 -8.23
CA ALA A 83 9.23 8.40 -7.17
C ALA A 83 7.92 9.11 -7.59
N ASP A 84 8.01 10.11 -8.45
CA ASP A 84 6.90 10.87 -9.03
C ASP A 84 6.26 10.20 -10.26
N GLY A 85 6.72 8.99 -10.62
CA GLY A 85 6.22 8.22 -11.75
C GLY A 85 6.82 8.60 -13.10
N ASN A 86 7.62 9.67 -13.20
CA ASN A 86 8.23 10.05 -14.46
C ASN A 86 9.22 8.98 -14.94
N CYS A 87 9.20 8.66 -16.24
CA CYS A 87 10.23 7.83 -16.82
C CYS A 87 11.56 8.59 -16.82
N VAL A 88 12.60 7.98 -16.27
CA VAL A 88 13.94 8.58 -16.13
C VAL A 88 15.00 7.86 -16.96
N ALA A 89 14.72 6.66 -17.47
CA ALA A 89 15.62 5.92 -18.33
C ALA A 89 14.88 4.99 -19.30
N ILE A 90 15.33 4.97 -20.54
CA ILE A 90 14.91 4.05 -21.59
C ILE A 90 16.17 3.39 -22.16
N PRO A 91 16.53 2.16 -21.74
CA PRO A 91 17.80 1.53 -22.14
C PRO A 91 17.98 1.39 -23.65
N ALA A 92 16.89 1.22 -24.41
CA ALA A 92 16.95 1.12 -25.87
C ALA A 92 17.21 2.46 -26.58
N ALA A 93 17.14 3.58 -25.88
CA ALA A 93 17.39 4.92 -26.40
C ALA A 93 17.99 5.81 -25.29
N PRO A 94 19.23 5.53 -24.84
CA PRO A 94 19.81 6.18 -23.65
C PRO A 94 19.96 7.69 -23.81
N ASP A 95 20.26 8.16 -25.02
CA ASP A 95 20.43 9.59 -25.33
C ASP A 95 19.19 10.18 -26.05
N GLY A 96 18.13 9.39 -26.16
CA GLY A 96 16.90 9.80 -26.84
C GLY A 96 15.97 10.60 -25.93
N PRO A 97 15.04 11.40 -26.52
CA PRO A 97 14.04 12.11 -25.75
C PRO A 97 13.04 11.13 -25.10
N ILE A 98 12.79 11.31 -23.80
CA ILE A 98 11.76 10.54 -23.09
C ILE A 98 10.39 11.16 -23.39
N PRO A 99 9.42 10.38 -23.91
CA PRO A 99 8.09 10.91 -24.20
C PRO A 99 7.38 11.35 -22.91
N LYS A 100 6.74 12.52 -22.91
CA LYS A 100 5.99 13.04 -21.75
C LYS A 100 4.91 12.09 -21.24
N ARG A 101 4.32 11.26 -22.11
CA ARG A 101 3.33 10.23 -21.73
C ARG A 101 3.94 8.99 -21.06
N ALA A 102 5.26 8.88 -21.03
CA ALA A 102 5.97 7.80 -20.35
C ALA A 102 6.02 8.08 -18.84
N CYS A 103 4.86 8.07 -18.21
CA CYS A 103 4.70 8.33 -16.78
C CYS A 103 3.83 7.23 -16.16
N ALA A 104 4.35 6.56 -15.14
CA ALA A 104 3.58 5.63 -14.30
C ALA A 104 2.69 6.46 -13.38
N GLN A 105 1.41 6.10 -13.29
CA GLN A 105 0.50 6.76 -12.36
C GLN A 105 0.96 6.47 -10.93
N THR A 106 1.08 7.51 -10.12
CA THR A 106 1.39 7.45 -8.68
C THR A 106 0.16 7.74 -7.84
N TYR A 107 0.22 7.35 -6.58
CA TYR A 107 -0.81 7.58 -5.58
C TYR A 107 -0.18 8.22 -4.35
N ASP A 108 -0.97 8.96 -3.57
CA ASP A 108 -0.48 9.48 -2.31
C ASP A 108 -0.07 8.30 -1.42
N CYS A 109 1.13 8.40 -0.83
CA CYS A 109 1.71 7.33 -0.04
C CYS A 109 2.44 7.91 1.17
N GLU A 110 2.12 7.44 2.35
CA GLU A 110 2.74 7.84 3.62
C GLU A 110 3.05 6.65 4.49
N VAL A 111 4.07 6.79 5.34
CA VAL A 111 4.39 5.80 6.38
C VAL A 111 4.02 6.40 7.73
N LYS A 112 3.07 5.78 8.43
CA LYS A 112 2.65 6.15 9.77
C LYS A 112 2.33 4.91 10.60
N TYR A 113 2.72 4.89 11.86
CA TYR A 113 2.48 3.77 12.80
C TYR A 113 3.05 2.41 12.34
N GLY A 114 4.16 2.43 11.56
CA GLY A 114 4.75 1.21 11.00
C GLY A 114 3.97 0.60 9.83
N LEU A 115 2.95 1.31 9.34
CA LEU A 115 2.12 0.92 8.20
C LEU A 115 2.39 1.84 7.00
N VAL A 116 2.28 1.29 5.81
CA VAL A 116 2.22 2.05 4.55
C VAL A 116 0.76 2.36 4.25
N TRP A 117 0.45 3.64 4.13
CA TRP A 117 -0.88 4.16 3.83
C TRP A 117 -0.92 4.69 2.40
N VAL A 118 -2.01 4.42 1.70
CA VAL A 118 -2.22 4.89 0.33
C VAL A 118 -3.60 5.53 0.22
N ARG A 119 -3.66 6.65 -0.51
CA ARG A 119 -4.89 7.31 -0.94
C ARG A 119 -4.89 7.36 -2.47
N ILE A 120 -5.97 6.87 -3.09
CA ILE A 120 -6.07 6.77 -4.56
C ILE A 120 -6.39 8.13 -5.20
N ASP A 121 -7.26 8.91 -4.56
CA ASP A 121 -7.74 10.21 -5.06
C ASP A 121 -7.46 11.30 -4.03
N SER A 122 -6.58 12.22 -4.40
CA SER A 122 -6.15 13.36 -3.57
C SER A 122 -7.05 14.59 -3.65
N SER A 123 -8.19 14.51 -4.34
CA SER A 123 -9.08 15.67 -4.52
C SER A 123 -9.84 16.08 -3.24
N ALA A 124 -9.87 15.21 -2.22
CA ALA A 124 -10.40 15.53 -0.90
C ALA A 124 -9.28 15.64 0.14
N ASP A 125 -9.36 16.63 1.02
CA ASP A 125 -8.40 16.80 2.13
C ASP A 125 -8.75 15.87 3.29
N THR A 126 -8.34 14.60 3.17
CA THR A 126 -8.47 13.60 4.23
C THR A 126 -7.13 13.30 4.84
N GLN A 127 -7.11 13.00 6.14
CA GLN A 127 -5.89 12.69 6.87
C GLN A 127 -5.89 11.25 7.35
N ILE A 128 -4.68 10.68 7.55
CA ILE A 128 -4.55 9.39 8.25
C ILE A 128 -5.06 9.58 9.67
N PRO A 129 -5.97 8.70 10.16
CA PRO A 129 -6.52 8.82 11.51
C PRO A 129 -5.41 8.89 12.57
N GLU A 130 -5.58 9.79 13.52
CA GLU A 130 -4.68 9.87 14.67
C GLU A 130 -5.09 8.88 15.75
N HIS A 131 -4.10 8.19 16.29
CA HIS A 131 -4.25 7.30 17.42
C HIS A 131 -3.23 7.67 18.49
N LEU A 132 -3.67 8.42 19.48
CA LEU A 132 -2.80 8.95 20.53
C LEU A 132 -1.96 7.87 21.24
N ALA A 133 -2.51 6.67 21.38
CA ALA A 133 -1.78 5.55 22.01
C ALA A 133 -0.55 5.07 21.22
N PHE A 134 -0.40 5.40 19.92
CA PHE A 134 0.82 5.07 19.17
C PHE A 134 1.98 6.01 19.49
N ASP A 135 1.67 7.23 19.92
CA ASP A 135 2.65 8.26 20.24
C ASP A 135 2.94 8.32 21.76
N ASP A 136 2.18 7.57 22.57
CA ASP A 136 2.32 7.52 24.02
C ASP A 136 3.31 6.41 24.44
N PRO A 137 4.44 6.74 25.09
CA PRO A 137 5.45 5.78 25.52
C PRO A 137 4.96 4.78 26.58
N GLU A 138 3.83 5.03 27.25
CA GLU A 138 3.22 4.08 28.19
C GLU A 138 2.51 2.92 27.46
N PHE A 139 2.25 3.06 26.17
CA PHE A 139 1.63 2.02 25.36
C PHE A 139 2.65 1.30 24.47
N ARG A 140 2.51 -0.01 24.40
CA ARG A 140 3.27 -0.84 23.46
C ARG A 140 2.43 -1.13 22.23
N SER A 141 2.86 -0.67 21.08
CA SER A 141 2.25 -1.03 19.80
C SER A 141 2.68 -2.43 19.35
N VAL A 142 1.71 -3.26 18.99
CA VAL A 142 1.92 -4.59 18.41
C VAL A 142 1.15 -4.67 17.11
N LEU A 143 1.88 -4.75 15.99
CA LEU A 143 1.27 -4.99 14.68
C LEU A 143 1.00 -6.49 14.53
N GLY A 144 -0.27 -6.83 14.34
CA GLY A 144 -0.66 -8.19 13.96
C GLY A 144 -0.29 -8.50 12.51
N PRO A 145 -0.29 -9.79 12.12
CA PRO A 145 -0.09 -10.18 10.73
C PRO A 145 -1.27 -9.73 9.87
N SER A 146 -1.03 -9.59 8.56
CA SER A 146 -2.09 -9.37 7.60
C SER A 146 -3.00 -10.59 7.48
N TYR A 147 -4.31 -10.36 7.50
CA TYR A 147 -5.32 -11.41 7.35
C TYR A 147 -6.04 -11.30 6.02
N ASN A 148 -6.18 -12.42 5.33
CA ASN A 148 -6.93 -12.49 4.08
C ASN A 148 -8.27 -13.19 4.32
N TRP A 149 -9.37 -12.44 4.23
CA TRP A 149 -10.70 -12.90 4.52
C TRP A 149 -11.56 -12.92 3.27
N LYS A 150 -12.20 -14.05 2.98
CA LYS A 150 -13.14 -14.16 1.86
C LYS A 150 -14.50 -13.55 2.23
N THR A 151 -14.51 -12.28 2.57
CA THR A 151 -15.72 -11.53 2.93
C THR A 151 -15.62 -10.08 2.48
N HIS A 152 -16.75 -9.41 2.39
CA HIS A 152 -16.79 -7.98 2.09
C HIS A 152 -16.29 -7.18 3.31
N SER A 153 -15.50 -6.12 3.08
CA SER A 153 -14.89 -5.30 4.15
C SER A 153 -15.92 -4.75 5.15
N ALA A 154 -17.10 -4.32 4.67
CA ALA A 154 -18.16 -3.83 5.52
C ALA A 154 -18.60 -4.87 6.56
N ARG A 155 -18.69 -6.16 6.19
CA ARG A 155 -19.02 -7.25 7.13
C ARG A 155 -17.96 -7.41 8.20
N ARG A 156 -16.70 -7.17 7.87
CA ARG A 156 -15.62 -7.22 8.86
C ARG A 156 -15.71 -6.06 9.85
N ILE A 157 -16.03 -4.86 9.37
CA ILE A 157 -16.24 -3.70 10.23
C ILE A 157 -17.43 -3.92 11.16
N GLU A 158 -18.56 -4.40 10.64
CA GLU A 158 -19.73 -4.77 11.46
C GLU A 158 -19.36 -5.76 12.57
N ASN A 159 -18.56 -6.78 12.27
CA ASN A 159 -18.12 -7.76 13.26
C ASN A 159 -17.21 -7.13 14.34
N TYR A 160 -16.33 -6.19 13.98
CA TYR A 160 -15.48 -5.51 14.97
C TYR A 160 -16.23 -4.53 15.87
N THR A 161 -17.33 -3.98 15.39
CA THR A 161 -18.17 -3.05 16.17
C THR A 161 -19.25 -3.75 17.00
N ASP A 162 -19.49 -5.03 16.73
CA ASP A 162 -20.42 -5.85 17.50
C ASP A 162 -19.70 -6.46 18.72
N LEU A 163 -19.85 -5.84 19.86
CA LEU A 163 -19.31 -6.36 21.13
C LEU A 163 -20.24 -7.38 21.80
N ALA A 164 -21.51 -7.42 21.39
CA ALA A 164 -22.54 -8.25 22.04
C ALA A 164 -22.30 -9.77 21.84
N HIS A 165 -21.63 -10.16 20.76
CA HIS A 165 -21.35 -11.57 20.53
C HIS A 165 -20.15 -12.12 21.37
N PHE A 166 -19.31 -11.26 21.96
CA PHE A 166 -18.09 -11.67 22.65
C PHE A 166 -18.34 -12.71 23.76
N PRO A 167 -19.31 -12.53 24.67
CA PRO A 167 -19.55 -13.51 25.73
C PRO A 167 -20.03 -14.86 25.22
N PHE A 168 -20.66 -14.92 24.05
CA PHE A 168 -21.27 -16.11 23.49
C PHE A 168 -20.34 -16.86 22.53
N ILE A 169 -19.65 -16.14 21.65
CA ILE A 169 -18.81 -16.75 20.61
C ILE A 169 -17.36 -16.90 21.09
N HIS A 170 -16.93 -16.01 21.98
CA HIS A 170 -15.57 -15.99 22.53
C HIS A 170 -15.54 -16.11 24.06
N PRO A 171 -16.26 -17.07 24.65
CA PRO A 171 -16.26 -17.26 26.09
C PRO A 171 -14.83 -17.55 26.55
N ASN A 172 -14.42 -17.03 27.69
CA ASN A 172 -13.09 -17.18 28.29
C ASN A 172 -11.91 -16.45 27.60
N THR A 173 -12.15 -15.70 26.51
CA THR A 173 -11.10 -14.91 25.83
C THR A 173 -11.43 -13.43 25.76
N LEU A 174 -12.59 -13.07 25.18
CA LEU A 174 -13.00 -11.68 24.95
C LEU A 174 -14.24 -11.28 25.76
N GLY A 175 -14.77 -12.18 26.56
CA GLY A 175 -15.91 -11.88 27.42
C GLY A 175 -16.25 -13.03 28.36
N SER A 176 -16.97 -12.71 29.43
CA SER A 176 -17.70 -13.69 30.23
C SER A 176 -19.20 -13.41 30.08
N ALA A 177 -20.00 -14.43 29.92
CA ALA A 177 -21.45 -14.31 30.05
C ALA A 177 -21.71 -13.91 31.52
N GLY A 178 -21.72 -12.60 31.79
CA GLY A 178 -22.17 -12.08 33.08
C GLY A 178 -23.65 -12.44 33.23
N HIS A 179 -23.97 -13.03 34.35
CA HIS A 179 -25.35 -13.32 34.74
C HIS A 179 -26.12 -12.06 35.07
#